data_90361823d3d643479c127b26dc1f0b92
#
_entry.id   90361823d3d643479c127b26dc1f0b92
#
_cell.length_a   1.000
_cell.length_b   1.000
_cell.length_c   1.000
_cell.angle_alpha   90.00
_cell.angle_beta   90.00
_cell.angle_gamma   90.00
#
_symmetry.space_group_name_H-M   'P 1'
#
loop_
_entity.id
_entity.type
_entity.pdbx_description
1 polymer ?
#
loop_
_entity_poly.entity_id
_entity_poly.type
_entity_poly.pdbx_seq_one_letter_code
_entity_poly.pdbx_strand_id
1 'polypeptide(L)'
;MLAKFLIPAAAALCLAACASTPEALESAPKPAPDGEPPGACHGDRAQFAMGLPYSPGLAEQARAASGAATARRKEPGKMYTQEFREDRLNLETDEDGRIIRVACG
;
A
#
# COMPACT_ATOMS: atom_id res chain seq x y z
N MET A 1 65.85 -16.37 -37.23
CA MET A 1 64.95 -16.34 -37.09
C MET A 1 63.82 -16.64 -36.15
N LEU A 2 63.72 -16.61 -35.01
CA LEU A 2 62.64 -16.98 -34.23
C LEU A 2 61.86 -15.86 -33.66
N ALA A 3 60.72 -15.73 -34.11
CA ALA A 3 59.81 -14.74 -33.54
C ALA A 3 59.21 -15.27 -32.28
N LYS A 4 59.45 -14.61 -31.24
CA LYS A 4 58.81 -14.94 -30.02
C LYS A 4 57.63 -14.08 -29.86
N PHE A 5 56.52 -14.67 -29.99
CA PHE A 5 55.28 -13.95 -29.75
C PHE A 5 54.84 -14.26 -28.37
N LEU A 6 55.14 -13.37 -27.56
CA LEU A 6 54.56 -13.35 -26.26
C LEU A 6 53.31 -12.56 -26.34
N ILE A 7 52.24 -13.22 -26.30
CA ILE A 7 50.97 -12.55 -26.18
C ILE A 7 50.67 -12.44 -24.72
N PRO A 8 50.67 -11.29 -24.20
CA PRO A 8 50.14 -11.12 -22.88
C PRO A 8 48.65 -11.27 -22.98
N ALA A 9 48.17 -12.28 -22.37
CA ALA A 9 46.75 -12.45 -22.18
C ALA A 9 46.30 -11.33 -21.27
N ALA A 10 45.65 -10.39 -21.86
CA ALA A 10 44.97 -9.38 -21.07
C ALA A 10 43.77 -10.05 -20.44
N ALA A 11 43.90 -10.37 -19.22
CA ALA A 11 42.77 -10.80 -18.45
C ALA A 11 41.89 -9.62 -18.22
N ALA A 12 40.89 -9.53 -18.99
CA ALA A 12 39.85 -8.57 -18.73
C ALA A 12 39.05 -9.06 -17.53
N LEU A 13 39.33 -8.52 -16.43
CA LEU A 13 38.47 -8.72 -15.28
C LEU A 13 37.25 -7.87 -15.47
N CYS A 14 36.25 -8.49 -15.92
CA CYS A 14 34.94 -7.90 -15.80
C CYS A 14 34.47 -8.08 -14.38
N LEU A 15 34.72 -7.11 -13.59
CA LEU A 15 34.06 -7.01 -12.32
C LEU A 15 32.67 -6.50 -12.56
N ALA A 16 31.80 -7.42 -12.73
CA ALA A 16 30.40 -7.10 -12.65
C ALA A 16 30.08 -6.86 -11.18
N ALA A 17 30.19 -5.66 -10.80
CA ALA A 17 29.68 -5.28 -9.50
C ALA A 17 28.17 -5.30 -9.58
N CYS A 18 27.62 -6.37 -9.19
CA CYS A 18 26.19 -6.42 -8.99
C CYS A 18 25.90 -5.65 -7.72
N ALA A 19 25.63 -4.40 -7.91
CA ALA A 19 25.07 -3.63 -6.83
C ALA A 19 23.62 -4.03 -6.72
N SER A 20 23.34 -5.01 -5.91
CA SER A 20 21.99 -5.30 -5.55
C SER A 20 21.56 -4.23 -4.56
N THR A 21 20.73 -3.37 -5.03
CA THR A 21 20.12 -2.39 -4.17
C THR A 21 19.02 -3.07 -3.39
N PRO A 22 19.04 -2.93 -2.08
CA PRO A 22 18.02 -3.56 -1.27
C PRO A 22 16.75 -2.72 -1.24
N GLU A 23 16.06 -2.64 -2.35
CA GLU A 23 14.80 -1.94 -2.37
C GLU A 23 13.78 -2.55 -1.44
N ALA A 24 13.96 -3.81 -1.14
CA ALA A 24 13.03 -4.49 -0.25
C ALA A 24 13.00 -3.90 1.16
N LEU A 25 14.03 -3.17 1.54
CA LEU A 25 14.09 -2.57 2.87
C LEU A 25 13.23 -1.32 3.00
N GLU A 26 12.79 -0.77 1.89
CA GLU A 26 12.01 0.44 1.91
C GLU A 26 10.53 0.20 1.99
N SER A 27 10.13 -1.05 1.94
CA SER A 27 8.73 -1.41 2.08
C SER A 27 8.24 -1.38 3.51
N ALA A 28 9.10 -1.13 4.48
CA ALA A 28 8.66 -0.93 5.84
C ALA A 28 7.78 0.31 5.91
N PRO A 29 6.57 0.21 6.47
CA PRO A 29 5.72 1.37 6.60
C PRO A 29 6.43 2.43 7.42
N LYS A 30 6.44 3.63 6.88
CA LYS A 30 6.99 4.76 7.58
C LYS A 30 6.22 4.94 8.88
N PRO A 31 6.90 5.04 10.02
CA PRO A 31 6.17 5.34 11.24
C PRO A 31 5.42 6.64 11.06
N ALA A 32 4.17 6.65 11.48
CA ALA A 32 3.34 7.83 11.37
C ALA A 32 3.99 8.96 12.15
N PRO A 33 4.09 10.16 11.57
CA PRO A 33 4.54 11.30 12.32
C PRO A 33 3.58 11.57 13.46
N ASP A 34 4.07 12.12 14.54
CA ASP A 34 3.27 12.56 15.69
C ASP A 34 2.73 11.47 16.60
N GLY A 35 3.31 10.28 16.56
CA GLY A 35 2.96 9.24 17.53
C GLY A 35 1.58 8.65 17.35
N GLU A 36 1.02 8.69 16.15
CA GLU A 36 -0.25 8.03 15.87
C GLU A 36 -0.14 6.52 16.12
N PRO A 37 -1.17 5.91 16.71
CA PRO A 37 -1.17 4.47 16.90
C PRO A 37 -1.13 3.73 15.56
N PRO A 38 -0.48 2.56 15.51
CA PRO A 38 -0.51 1.74 14.31
C PRO A 38 -1.95 1.40 13.90
N GLY A 39 -2.24 1.55 12.61
CA GLY A 39 -3.57 1.28 12.10
C GLY A 39 -4.55 2.43 12.22
N ALA A 40 -4.10 3.60 12.65
CA ALA A 40 -4.94 4.79 12.70
C ALA A 40 -5.48 5.12 11.31
N CYS A 41 -6.78 5.33 11.24
CA CYS A 41 -7.48 5.57 9.98
C CYS A 41 -7.46 7.06 9.60
N HIS A 42 -7.08 7.32 8.35
CA HIS A 42 -7.12 8.65 7.75
C HIS A 42 -8.08 8.64 6.58
N GLY A 43 -9.34 8.88 6.86
CA GLY A 43 -10.40 8.79 5.85
C GLY A 43 -10.20 9.75 4.69
N ASP A 44 -9.54 10.87 4.90
CA ASP A 44 -9.22 11.83 3.85
C ASP A 44 -8.36 11.23 2.74
N ARG A 45 -7.56 10.23 3.06
CA ARG A 45 -6.69 9.55 2.10
C ARG A 45 -7.43 8.52 1.24
N ALA A 46 -8.64 8.17 1.61
CA ALA A 46 -9.44 7.17 0.92
C ALA A 46 -10.62 7.76 0.16
N GLN A 47 -10.71 9.07 0.02
CA GLN A 47 -11.83 9.74 -0.65
C GLN A 47 -11.92 9.40 -2.13
N PHE A 48 -10.87 8.88 -2.74
CA PHE A 48 -10.91 8.45 -4.13
C PHE A 48 -11.95 7.36 -4.39
N ALA A 49 -12.35 6.63 -3.35
CA ALA A 49 -13.34 5.57 -3.47
C ALA A 49 -14.77 6.10 -3.62
N MET A 50 -15.01 7.37 -3.31
CA MET A 50 -16.33 7.97 -3.42
C MET A 50 -16.87 7.87 -4.83
N GLY A 51 -18.12 7.45 -4.94
CA GLY A 51 -18.80 7.34 -6.24
C GLY A 51 -18.46 6.11 -7.05
N LEU A 52 -17.51 5.30 -6.62
CA LEU A 52 -17.12 4.09 -7.31
C LEU A 52 -17.95 2.90 -6.84
N PRO A 53 -18.15 1.90 -7.69
CA PRO A 53 -18.79 0.66 -7.25
C PRO A 53 -17.91 -0.04 -6.21
N TYR A 54 -18.55 -0.52 -5.16
CA TYR A 54 -17.84 -1.27 -4.15
C TYR A 54 -17.31 -2.58 -4.72
N SER A 55 -16.07 -2.90 -4.37
CA SER A 55 -15.49 -4.22 -4.60
C SER A 55 -14.53 -4.52 -3.47
N PRO A 56 -14.25 -5.81 -3.21
CA PRO A 56 -13.24 -6.15 -2.22
C PRO A 56 -11.86 -5.56 -2.51
N GLY A 57 -11.49 -5.49 -3.79
CA GLY A 57 -10.23 -4.89 -4.20
C GLY A 57 -10.18 -3.39 -3.92
N LEU A 58 -11.27 -2.68 -4.20
CA LEU A 58 -11.35 -1.26 -3.90
C LEU A 58 -11.32 -1.01 -2.40
N ALA A 59 -12.02 -1.83 -1.63
CA ALA A 59 -12.03 -1.73 -0.18
C ALA A 59 -10.61 -1.89 0.38
N GLU A 60 -9.85 -2.83 -0.14
CA GLU A 60 -8.46 -3.03 0.30
C GLU A 60 -7.56 -1.87 -0.10
N GLN A 61 -7.75 -1.30 -1.29
CA GLN A 61 -7.01 -0.11 -1.70
C GLN A 61 -7.32 1.07 -0.78
N ALA A 62 -8.58 1.25 -0.45
CA ALA A 62 -9.01 2.32 0.44
C ALA A 62 -8.47 2.11 1.85
N ARG A 63 -8.53 0.87 2.35
CA ARG A 63 -7.96 0.54 3.65
C ARG A 63 -6.48 0.87 3.70
N ALA A 64 -5.71 0.42 2.71
CA ALA A 64 -4.28 0.66 2.65
C ALA A 64 -3.96 2.16 2.56
N ALA A 65 -4.69 2.89 1.73
CA ALA A 65 -4.48 4.33 1.58
C ALA A 65 -4.77 5.09 2.86
N SER A 66 -5.79 4.69 3.59
CA SER A 66 -6.17 5.33 4.86
C SER A 66 -5.26 4.95 6.02
N GLY A 67 -4.50 3.87 5.90
CA GLY A 67 -3.71 3.33 7.00
C GLY A 67 -4.51 2.52 7.99
N ALA A 68 -5.80 2.36 7.80
CA ALA A 68 -6.66 1.63 8.71
C ALA A 68 -6.27 0.16 8.82
N ALA A 69 -6.49 -0.41 9.99
CA ALA A 69 -6.26 -1.84 10.21
C ALA A 69 -7.31 -2.68 9.52
N THR A 70 -8.52 -2.16 9.37
CA THR A 70 -9.64 -2.89 8.77
C THR A 70 -10.56 -1.93 8.02
N ALA A 71 -11.32 -2.47 7.08
CA ALA A 71 -12.36 -1.72 6.38
C ALA A 71 -13.67 -2.47 6.51
N ARG A 72 -14.75 -1.71 6.67
CA ARG A 72 -16.09 -2.27 6.79
C ARG A 72 -17.01 -1.64 5.75
N ARG A 73 -17.71 -2.48 5.00
CA ARG A 73 -18.77 -2.01 4.13
C ARG A 73 -20.04 -1.80 4.95
N LYS A 74 -20.67 -0.66 4.80
CA LYS A 74 -21.97 -0.38 5.41
C LYS A 74 -23.01 -0.29 4.31
N GLU A 75 -23.91 -1.26 4.29
CA GLU A 75 -24.98 -1.32 3.32
C GLU A 75 -26.26 -0.68 3.87
N PRO A 76 -27.11 -0.10 3.00
CA PRO A 76 -28.35 0.50 3.46
C PRO A 76 -29.28 -0.56 4.06
N GLY A 77 -29.98 -0.20 5.11
CA GLY A 77 -30.94 -1.06 5.75
C GLY A 77 -30.37 -2.13 6.68
N LYS A 78 -29.06 -2.24 6.78
CA LYS A 78 -28.41 -3.15 7.70
C LYS A 78 -28.01 -2.45 8.98
N MET A 79 -28.09 -3.17 10.09
CA MET A 79 -27.66 -2.64 11.38
C MET A 79 -26.19 -2.96 11.60
N TYR A 80 -25.49 -1.97 12.12
CA TYR A 80 -24.06 -2.10 12.45
C TYR A 80 -23.84 -1.66 13.88
N THR A 81 -22.76 -2.18 14.48
CA THR A 81 -22.36 -1.72 15.80
C THR A 81 -22.00 -0.25 15.75
N GLN A 82 -22.39 0.49 16.78
CA GLN A 82 -22.19 1.92 16.84
C GLN A 82 -20.91 2.34 17.56
N GLU A 83 -20.14 1.37 18.00
CA GLU A 83 -18.87 1.67 18.63
C GLU A 83 -17.93 2.33 17.63
N PHE A 84 -17.29 3.38 18.06
CA PHE A 84 -16.27 4.05 17.25
C PHE A 84 -14.95 3.29 17.34
N ARG A 85 -14.29 3.11 16.18
CA ARG A 85 -12.97 2.50 16.12
C ARG A 85 -12.03 3.37 15.31
N GLU A 86 -10.95 3.78 15.94
CA GLU A 86 -9.95 4.64 15.29
C GLU A 86 -9.20 3.93 14.18
N ASP A 87 -9.20 2.60 14.17
CA ASP A 87 -8.46 1.78 13.24
C ASP A 87 -9.32 1.21 12.11
N ARG A 88 -10.56 1.67 11.98
CA ARG A 88 -11.50 1.12 11.00
C ARG A 88 -11.96 2.17 10.01
N LEU A 89 -11.89 1.82 8.73
CA LEU A 89 -12.46 2.60 7.65
C LEU A 89 -13.85 2.08 7.33
N ASN A 90 -14.84 2.95 7.28
CA ASN A 90 -16.20 2.61 6.88
C ASN A 90 -16.45 3.10 5.46
N LEU A 91 -16.94 2.21 4.62
CA LEU A 91 -17.36 2.50 3.27
C LEU A 91 -18.86 2.30 3.18
N GLU A 92 -19.62 3.39 3.18
CA GLU A 92 -21.06 3.31 3.07
C GLU A 92 -21.47 3.26 1.61
N THR A 93 -22.32 2.32 1.27
CA THR A 93 -22.81 2.15 -0.09
C THR A 93 -24.30 2.41 -0.17
N ASP A 94 -24.76 2.81 -1.35
CA ASP A 94 -26.18 2.92 -1.65
C ASP A 94 -26.76 1.59 -2.12
N GLU A 95 -28.01 1.60 -2.57
CA GLU A 95 -28.67 0.40 -3.04
C GLU A 95 -28.07 -0.17 -4.31
N ASP A 96 -27.39 0.65 -5.08
CA ASP A 96 -26.70 0.24 -6.30
C ASP A 96 -25.28 -0.24 -6.04
N GLY A 97 -24.84 -0.21 -4.80
CA GLY A 97 -23.50 -0.63 -4.43
C GLY A 97 -22.42 0.42 -4.65
N ARG A 98 -22.81 1.66 -4.91
CA ARG A 98 -21.84 2.75 -5.04
C ARG A 98 -21.48 3.30 -3.67
N ILE A 99 -20.22 3.65 -3.53
CA ILE A 99 -19.72 4.22 -2.29
C ILE A 99 -20.18 5.68 -2.20
N ILE A 100 -20.96 6.00 -1.18
CA ILE A 100 -21.49 7.32 -0.97
C ILE A 100 -20.86 8.06 0.20
N ARG A 101 -20.12 7.34 1.04
CA ARG A 101 -19.43 7.94 2.15
C ARG A 101 -18.21 7.11 2.53
N VAL A 102 -17.12 7.80 2.83
CA VAL A 102 -15.88 7.20 3.31
C VAL A 102 -15.49 7.93 4.57
N ALA A 103 -15.44 7.22 5.69
CA ALA A 103 -15.13 7.81 6.98
C ALA A 103 -14.55 6.78 7.93
N CYS A 104 -13.76 7.25 8.87
CA CYS A 104 -13.25 6.40 9.96
C CYS A 104 -14.29 6.26 11.06
N GLY A 105 -14.27 5.13 11.73
CA GLY A 105 -15.17 4.95 12.87
C GLY A 105 -15.55 3.52 13.26
#